data_0a2a3840ef1a8f094147dceb72a0ff92
#
_entry.id   0a2a3840ef1a8f094147dceb72a0ff92
#
_cell.length_a   1.000
_cell.length_b   1.000
_cell.length_c   1.000
_cell.angle_alpha   90.00
_cell.angle_beta   90.00
_cell.angle_gamma   90.00
#
_symmetry.space_group_name_H-M   'P 1'
#
loop_
_entity.id
_entity.type
_entity.pdbx_description
1 polymer ?
#
loop_
_entity_poly.entity_id
_entity_poly.type
_entity_poly.pdbx_seq_one_letter_code
_entity_poly.pdbx_strand_id
1 'polypeptide(L)'
;ASILEEDKHATRLIDPNAIQMSAVMDRIDPSDGLDDLLSSIREHGQKVPVLVRRTSDGSLEIVYGRRRLLACRELGKKVRATVMEMTDEEALIAQGVENNARQDPSFIERALFVAGIIRELGKTDEARKNAQTVAYQALQIDESLVSRMNRIATGIPPELIQAIGPAHGVGRRVWEKLFRLCEKDGARARQIAAEIPRNLPGPNRLEAAIALLTATKRSAPAVNPDERVKVGRRGNRIIIDADADLAPRVEDAVR
;
A
#
# COMPACT_ATOMS: atom_id res chain seq x y z
N ALA A 1 -43.31 -16.35 12.56
CA ALA A 1 -42.37 -15.72 11.58
C ALA A 1 -41.16 -15.07 12.28
N SER A 2 -41.29 -14.63 13.52
CA SER A 2 -40.26 -13.86 14.24
C SER A 2 -39.06 -14.67 14.73
N ILE A 3 -39.24 -15.94 15.12
CA ILE A 3 -38.17 -16.76 15.73
C ILE A 3 -37.15 -17.25 14.70
N LEU A 4 -37.53 -17.40 13.42
CA LEU A 4 -36.63 -17.83 12.36
C LEU A 4 -35.73 -16.73 11.82
N GLU A 5 -36.05 -15.43 12.02
CA GLU A 5 -35.21 -14.30 11.61
C GLU A 5 -34.14 -13.97 12.67
N GLU A 6 -34.41 -14.19 13.95
CA GLU A 6 -33.40 -13.99 15.04
C GLU A 6 -32.22 -14.95 14.94
N ASP A 7 -32.38 -16.14 14.36
CA ASP A 7 -31.31 -17.13 14.21
C ASP A 7 -30.33 -16.83 13.07
N LYS A 8 -30.72 -15.95 12.11
CA LYS A 8 -29.87 -15.55 10.97
C LYS A 8 -28.67 -14.66 11.38
N HIS A 9 -28.74 -14.01 12.53
CA HIS A 9 -27.70 -13.10 13.04
C HIS A 9 -27.04 -13.60 14.34
N ALA A 10 -27.30 -14.85 14.72
CA ALA A 10 -26.72 -15.41 15.94
C ALA A 10 -25.20 -15.48 15.88
N THR A 11 -24.55 -14.94 16.92
CA THR A 11 -23.10 -15.06 17.09
C THR A 11 -22.77 -16.51 17.46
N ARG A 12 -21.86 -17.12 16.71
CA ARG A 12 -21.39 -18.51 16.87
C ARG A 12 -19.90 -18.55 17.17
N LEU A 13 -19.46 -19.63 17.82
CA LEU A 13 -18.04 -19.94 18.01
C LEU A 13 -17.58 -20.84 16.86
N ILE A 14 -16.71 -20.33 16.01
CA ILE A 14 -16.22 -20.99 14.80
C ILE A 14 -14.73 -21.26 14.93
N ASP A 15 -14.25 -22.36 14.34
CA ASP A 15 -12.80 -22.57 14.16
C ASP A 15 -12.24 -21.47 13.26
N PRO A 16 -11.29 -20.65 13.74
CA PRO A 16 -10.75 -19.56 12.93
C PRO A 16 -10.06 -20.05 11.64
N ASN A 17 -9.62 -21.32 11.58
CA ASN A 17 -9.00 -21.90 10.39
C ASN A 17 -10.04 -22.28 9.31
N ALA A 18 -11.30 -22.43 9.68
CA ALA A 18 -12.40 -22.67 8.74
C ALA A 18 -12.87 -21.39 8.02
N ILE A 19 -12.37 -20.20 8.40
CA ILE A 19 -12.74 -18.93 7.81
C ILE A 19 -11.66 -18.48 6.85
N GLN A 20 -11.99 -18.30 5.58
CA GLN A 20 -11.09 -17.81 4.55
C GLN A 20 -10.87 -16.29 4.69
N MET A 21 -9.71 -15.81 4.24
CA MET A 21 -9.43 -14.37 4.16
C MET A 21 -10.03 -13.82 2.86
N SER A 22 -10.70 -12.67 2.95
CA SER A 22 -11.22 -11.97 1.77
C SER A 22 -10.08 -11.49 0.88
N ALA A 23 -10.29 -11.49 -0.44
CA ALA A 23 -9.29 -11.09 -1.44
C ALA A 23 -8.93 -9.60 -1.37
N VAL A 24 -9.86 -8.74 -0.94
CA VAL A 24 -9.64 -7.30 -0.82
C VAL A 24 -9.11 -6.97 0.57
N MET A 25 -7.89 -6.45 0.64
CA MET A 25 -7.24 -6.08 1.90
C MET A 25 -7.58 -4.64 2.29
N ASP A 26 -7.78 -4.43 3.58
CA ASP A 26 -8.10 -3.14 4.18
C ASP A 26 -6.92 -2.46 4.89
N ARG A 27 -5.79 -3.17 5.02
CA ARG A 27 -4.55 -2.68 5.66
C ARG A 27 -3.32 -3.15 4.92
N ILE A 28 -2.29 -2.30 4.92
CA ILE A 28 -0.97 -2.64 4.38
C ILE A 28 -0.28 -3.65 5.30
N ASP A 29 -0.36 -3.43 6.61
CA ASP A 29 0.17 -4.34 7.62
C ASP A 29 -0.95 -4.77 8.59
N PRO A 30 -1.48 -5.99 8.45
CA PRO A 30 -2.47 -6.52 9.38
C PRO A 30 -1.88 -6.86 10.76
N SER A 31 -0.56 -6.98 10.89
CA SER A 31 0.13 -7.32 12.14
C SER A 31 0.40 -6.10 13.03
N ASP A 32 0.26 -4.89 12.51
CA ASP A 32 0.48 -3.67 13.29
C ASP A 32 -0.44 -3.60 14.52
N GLY A 33 0.15 -3.51 15.72
CA GLY A 33 -0.54 -3.53 17.02
C GLY A 33 -1.30 -4.85 17.31
N LEU A 34 -0.88 -5.99 16.73
CA LEU A 34 -1.48 -7.29 16.99
C LEU A 34 -1.18 -7.78 18.40
N ASP A 35 0.00 -7.49 18.94
CA ASP A 35 0.44 -7.94 20.28
C ASP A 35 -0.48 -7.43 21.40
N ASP A 36 -0.88 -6.17 21.34
CA ASP A 36 -1.83 -5.58 22.30
C ASP A 36 -3.20 -6.27 22.20
N LEU A 37 -3.64 -6.58 20.99
CA LEU A 37 -4.89 -7.28 20.75
C LEU A 37 -4.83 -8.74 21.23
N LEU A 38 -3.71 -9.42 21.02
CA LEU A 38 -3.45 -10.78 21.53
C LEU A 38 -3.53 -10.81 23.04
N SER A 39 -2.87 -9.87 23.72
CA SER A 39 -2.90 -9.75 25.17
C SER A 39 -4.32 -9.50 25.69
N SER A 40 -5.02 -8.56 25.08
CA SER A 40 -6.41 -8.25 25.40
C SER A 40 -7.36 -9.47 25.22
N ILE A 41 -7.24 -10.20 24.11
CA ILE A 41 -8.09 -11.37 23.84
C ILE A 41 -7.71 -12.53 24.76
N ARG A 42 -6.44 -12.65 25.16
CA ARG A 42 -5.98 -13.68 26.11
C ARG A 42 -6.62 -13.48 27.49
N GLU A 43 -6.62 -12.26 27.97
CA GLU A 43 -7.11 -11.90 29.30
C GLU A 43 -8.64 -11.80 29.39
N HIS A 44 -9.23 -11.13 28.43
CA HIS A 44 -10.64 -10.72 28.53
C HIS A 44 -11.56 -11.46 27.55
N GLY A 45 -10.99 -12.29 26.66
CA GLY A 45 -11.71 -12.93 25.58
C GLY A 45 -12.10 -11.93 24.46
N GLN A 46 -12.59 -12.46 23.36
CA GLN A 46 -13.08 -11.66 22.24
C GLN A 46 -14.47 -11.04 22.62
N LYS A 47 -14.53 -9.74 22.77
CA LYS A 47 -15.79 -9.01 23.13
C LYS A 47 -16.65 -8.73 21.90
N VAL A 48 -16.05 -8.22 20.81
CA VAL A 48 -16.75 -7.86 19.58
C VAL A 48 -16.62 -8.99 18.57
N PRO A 49 -17.73 -9.56 18.03
CA PRO A 49 -17.66 -10.61 17.02
C PRO A 49 -17.02 -10.09 15.71
N VAL A 50 -16.50 -11.00 14.89
CA VAL A 50 -16.17 -10.73 13.50
C VAL A 50 -17.41 -10.95 12.64
N LEU A 51 -17.47 -10.31 11.47
CA LEU A 51 -18.49 -10.63 10.47
C LEU A 51 -17.90 -11.57 9.43
N VAL A 52 -18.64 -12.63 9.18
CA VAL A 52 -18.30 -13.68 8.22
C VAL A 52 -19.49 -13.87 7.28
N ARG A 53 -19.23 -14.09 6.01
CA ARG A 53 -20.26 -14.47 5.04
C ARG A 53 -20.11 -15.92 4.62
N ARG A 54 -21.19 -16.48 4.10
CA ARG A 54 -21.16 -17.74 3.38
C ARG A 54 -21.02 -17.43 1.88
N THR A 55 -19.98 -17.98 1.27
CA THR A 55 -19.73 -17.86 -0.17
C THR A 55 -20.58 -18.84 -0.97
N SER A 56 -20.66 -18.68 -2.29
CA SER A 56 -21.49 -19.51 -3.17
C SER A 56 -21.10 -20.99 -3.16
N ASP A 57 -19.85 -21.32 -2.85
CA ASP A 57 -19.35 -22.70 -2.68
C ASP A 57 -19.60 -23.25 -1.27
N GLY A 58 -20.25 -22.47 -0.39
CA GLY A 58 -20.58 -22.85 0.99
C GLY A 58 -19.46 -22.62 2.00
N SER A 59 -18.29 -22.11 1.59
CA SER A 59 -17.20 -21.78 2.50
C SER A 59 -17.51 -20.51 3.32
N LEU A 60 -16.75 -20.28 4.38
CA LEU A 60 -16.85 -19.09 5.21
C LEU A 60 -15.73 -18.11 4.88
N GLU A 61 -16.07 -16.86 4.64
CA GLU A 61 -15.12 -15.80 4.33
C GLU A 61 -15.30 -14.61 5.28
N ILE A 62 -14.17 -14.06 5.76
CA ILE A 62 -14.19 -12.89 6.62
C ILE A 62 -14.62 -11.63 5.84
N VAL A 63 -15.60 -10.90 6.34
CA VAL A 63 -16.00 -9.59 5.84
C VAL A 63 -15.22 -8.50 6.56
N TYR A 64 -15.30 -8.47 7.90
CA TYR A 64 -14.46 -7.58 8.70
C TYR A 64 -14.05 -8.19 10.04
N GLY A 65 -13.03 -7.61 10.67
CA GLY A 65 -12.46 -8.09 11.92
C GLY A 65 -11.26 -9.03 11.75
N ARG A 66 -10.52 -8.92 10.63
CA ARG A 66 -9.35 -9.74 10.29
C ARG A 66 -8.33 -9.85 11.42
N ARG A 67 -8.01 -8.74 12.11
CA ARG A 67 -7.04 -8.78 13.23
C ARG A 67 -7.52 -9.66 14.37
N ARG A 68 -8.83 -9.62 14.69
CA ARG A 68 -9.44 -10.50 15.71
C ARG A 68 -9.40 -11.96 15.27
N LEU A 69 -9.63 -12.23 13.98
CA LEU A 69 -9.51 -13.58 13.41
C LEU A 69 -8.07 -14.09 13.52
N LEU A 70 -7.08 -13.28 13.11
CA LEU A 70 -5.65 -13.62 13.21
C LEU A 70 -5.23 -13.86 14.66
N ALA A 71 -5.63 -12.98 15.58
CA ALA A 71 -5.35 -13.16 17.00
C ALA A 71 -5.96 -14.47 17.57
N CYS A 72 -7.19 -14.81 17.18
CA CYS A 72 -7.81 -16.07 17.60
C CYS A 72 -7.08 -17.28 17.02
N ARG A 73 -6.58 -17.21 15.76
CA ARG A 73 -5.75 -18.28 15.16
C ARG A 73 -4.46 -18.48 15.96
N GLU A 74 -3.75 -17.42 16.25
CA GLU A 74 -2.48 -17.47 16.98
C GLU A 74 -2.66 -17.97 18.42
N LEU A 75 -3.77 -17.62 19.07
CA LEU A 75 -4.10 -18.09 20.41
C LEU A 75 -4.71 -19.51 20.44
N GLY A 76 -4.96 -20.13 19.30
CA GLY A 76 -5.65 -21.43 19.22
C GLY A 76 -7.08 -21.40 19.78
N LYS A 77 -7.74 -20.23 19.80
CA LYS A 77 -9.09 -20.05 20.35
C LYS A 77 -10.12 -19.98 19.23
N LYS A 78 -11.32 -20.53 19.48
CA LYS A 78 -12.46 -20.30 18.58
C LYS A 78 -12.79 -18.81 18.50
N VAL A 79 -13.14 -18.33 17.30
CA VAL A 79 -13.52 -16.96 17.05
C VAL A 79 -15.04 -16.79 17.20
N ARG A 80 -15.45 -15.74 17.90
CA ARG A 80 -16.86 -15.32 17.92
C ARG A 80 -17.18 -14.62 16.60
N ALA A 81 -18.08 -15.16 15.83
CA ALA A 81 -18.44 -14.66 14.51
C ALA A 81 -19.96 -14.58 14.34
N THR A 82 -20.42 -13.52 13.70
CA THR A 82 -21.76 -13.43 13.13
C THR A 82 -21.66 -13.87 11.68
N VAL A 83 -22.47 -14.85 11.27
CA VAL A 83 -22.51 -15.37 9.90
C VAL A 83 -23.71 -14.78 9.18
N MET A 84 -23.49 -14.18 8.03
CA MET A 84 -24.54 -13.60 7.19
C MET A 84 -24.43 -14.12 5.75
N GLU A 85 -25.57 -14.22 5.10
CA GLU A 85 -25.65 -14.42 3.65
C GLU A 85 -25.48 -13.07 2.96
N MET A 86 -24.46 -12.94 2.12
CA MET A 86 -24.12 -11.69 1.44
C MET A 86 -23.53 -11.98 0.07
N THR A 87 -23.87 -11.15 -0.90
CA THR A 87 -23.18 -11.10 -2.20
C THR A 87 -21.76 -10.55 -2.03
N ASP A 88 -20.93 -10.67 -3.06
CA ASP A 88 -19.58 -10.09 -3.08
C ASP A 88 -19.63 -8.57 -2.89
N GLU A 89 -20.58 -7.90 -3.54
CA GLU A 89 -20.77 -6.45 -3.46
C GLU A 89 -21.18 -6.00 -2.05
N GLU A 90 -22.18 -6.66 -1.45
CA GLU A 90 -22.65 -6.35 -0.10
C GLU A 90 -21.54 -6.54 0.94
N ALA A 91 -20.73 -7.60 0.80
CA ALA A 91 -19.61 -7.85 1.69
C ALA A 91 -18.53 -6.76 1.59
N LEU A 92 -18.19 -6.31 0.37
CA LEU A 92 -17.24 -5.22 0.15
C LEU A 92 -17.75 -3.88 0.66
N ILE A 93 -19.04 -3.60 0.50
CA ILE A 93 -19.66 -2.39 1.07
C ILE A 93 -19.61 -2.46 2.60
N ALA A 94 -20.01 -3.56 3.21
CA ALA A 94 -19.98 -3.73 4.67
C ALA A 94 -18.55 -3.59 5.22
N GLN A 95 -17.55 -4.17 4.54
CA GLN A 95 -16.14 -4.03 4.89
C GLN A 95 -15.69 -2.57 4.83
N GLY A 96 -16.04 -1.85 3.76
CA GLY A 96 -15.64 -0.47 3.57
C GLY A 96 -16.28 0.48 4.59
N VAL A 97 -17.58 0.30 4.88
CA VAL A 97 -18.31 1.09 5.89
C VAL A 97 -17.69 0.89 7.27
N GLU A 98 -17.39 -0.36 7.66
CA GLU A 98 -16.74 -0.64 8.96
C GLU A 98 -15.34 -0.02 9.02
N ASN A 99 -14.56 -0.13 7.96
CA ASN A 99 -13.22 0.47 7.89
C ASN A 99 -13.25 2.00 7.94
N ASN A 100 -14.23 2.62 7.27
CA ASN A 100 -14.37 4.08 7.27
C ASN A 100 -14.84 4.63 8.62
N ALA A 101 -15.54 3.82 9.42
CA ALA A 101 -15.96 4.17 10.78
C ALA A 101 -14.81 4.04 11.80
N ARG A 102 -13.70 3.41 11.46
CA ARG A 102 -12.52 3.33 12.34
C ARG A 102 -11.81 4.68 12.42
N GLN A 103 -11.17 4.92 13.56
CA GLN A 103 -10.25 6.04 13.69
C GLN A 103 -9.03 5.79 12.78
N ASP A 104 -8.94 6.61 11.73
CA ASP A 104 -7.75 6.87 10.91
C ASP A 104 -7.25 5.77 9.93
N PRO A 105 -8.06 5.33 8.94
CA PRO A 105 -7.47 4.67 7.78
C PRO A 105 -6.64 5.67 6.98
N SER A 106 -5.40 5.32 6.65
CA SER A 106 -4.55 6.19 5.83
C SER A 106 -5.11 6.37 4.41
N PHE A 107 -4.72 7.44 3.74
CA PHE A 107 -5.15 7.70 2.36
C PHE A 107 -4.80 6.53 1.43
N ILE A 108 -3.58 5.98 1.56
CA ILE A 108 -3.12 4.91 0.66
C ILE A 108 -3.86 3.58 0.91
N GLU A 109 -4.19 3.25 2.16
CA GLU A 109 -4.99 2.06 2.48
C GLU A 109 -6.39 2.15 1.88
N ARG A 110 -7.04 3.31 1.98
CA ARG A 110 -8.32 3.56 1.31
C ARG A 110 -8.19 3.46 -0.22
N ALA A 111 -7.10 3.95 -0.81
CA ALA A 111 -6.84 3.85 -2.24
C ALA A 111 -6.58 2.41 -2.69
N LEU A 112 -5.86 1.62 -1.91
CA LEU A 112 -5.64 0.19 -2.16
C LEU A 112 -6.95 -0.62 -2.04
N PHE A 113 -7.82 -0.26 -1.09
CA PHE A 113 -9.13 -0.87 -0.95
C PHE A 113 -10.00 -0.61 -2.17
N VAL A 114 -10.05 0.64 -2.68
CA VAL A 114 -10.72 0.99 -3.94
C VAL A 114 -10.17 0.17 -5.11
N ALA A 115 -8.84 0.10 -5.25
CA ALA A 115 -8.21 -0.66 -6.32
C ALA A 115 -8.52 -2.17 -6.20
N GLY A 116 -8.58 -2.68 -4.99
CA GLY A 116 -8.99 -4.06 -4.70
C GLY A 116 -10.42 -4.35 -5.17
N ILE A 117 -11.38 -3.50 -4.82
CA ILE A 117 -12.78 -3.63 -5.27
C ILE A 117 -12.85 -3.65 -6.80
N ILE A 118 -12.21 -2.68 -7.47
CA ILE A 118 -12.24 -2.56 -8.94
C ILE A 118 -11.57 -3.78 -9.59
N ARG A 119 -10.52 -4.33 -9.01
CA ARG A 119 -9.85 -5.54 -9.51
C ARG A 119 -10.74 -6.79 -9.37
N GLU A 120 -11.40 -6.96 -8.22
CA GLU A 120 -12.22 -8.16 -7.97
C GLU A 120 -13.52 -8.16 -8.76
N LEU A 121 -14.23 -7.04 -8.79
CA LEU A 121 -15.55 -6.94 -9.44
C LEU A 121 -15.47 -6.46 -10.89
N GLY A 122 -14.46 -5.66 -11.26
CA GLY A 122 -14.40 -4.94 -12.54
C GLY A 122 -13.77 -5.72 -13.70
N LYS A 123 -14.12 -6.99 -13.89
CA LYS A 123 -13.54 -7.87 -14.94
C LYS A 123 -13.97 -7.52 -16.37
N THR A 124 -15.08 -6.80 -16.55
CA THR A 124 -15.56 -6.25 -17.81
C THR A 124 -15.76 -4.75 -17.69
N ASP A 125 -15.94 -4.03 -18.81
CA ASP A 125 -16.14 -2.57 -18.74
C ASP A 125 -17.44 -2.19 -18.04
N GLU A 126 -18.50 -2.98 -18.21
CA GLU A 126 -19.76 -2.78 -17.50
C GLU A 126 -19.61 -3.09 -15.99
N ALA A 127 -18.99 -4.22 -15.65
CA ALA A 127 -18.68 -4.59 -14.27
C ALA A 127 -17.77 -3.58 -13.59
N ARG A 128 -16.85 -2.93 -14.33
CA ARG A 128 -15.98 -1.87 -13.81
C ARG A 128 -16.75 -0.64 -13.35
N LYS A 129 -17.80 -0.22 -14.08
CA LYS A 129 -18.68 0.88 -13.65
C LYS A 129 -19.41 0.52 -12.35
N ASN A 130 -19.95 -0.71 -12.27
CA ASN A 130 -20.56 -1.19 -11.05
C ASN A 130 -19.56 -1.26 -9.89
N ALA A 131 -18.35 -1.76 -10.11
CA ALA A 131 -17.28 -1.79 -9.11
C ALA A 131 -16.91 -0.39 -8.57
N GLN A 132 -16.95 0.65 -9.43
CA GLN A 132 -16.76 2.03 -9.00
C GLN A 132 -17.92 2.51 -8.12
N THR A 133 -19.15 2.13 -8.42
CA THR A 133 -20.32 2.43 -7.58
C THR A 133 -20.22 1.74 -6.23
N VAL A 134 -19.79 0.46 -6.18
CA VAL A 134 -19.54 -0.26 -4.94
C VAL A 134 -18.48 0.44 -4.11
N ALA A 135 -17.36 0.86 -4.72
CA ALA A 135 -16.30 1.60 -4.02
C ALA A 135 -16.77 2.96 -3.47
N TYR A 136 -17.59 3.68 -4.26
CA TYR A 136 -18.25 4.92 -3.84
C TYR A 136 -19.14 4.69 -2.59
N GLN A 137 -19.98 3.67 -2.60
CA GLN A 137 -20.87 3.33 -1.49
C GLN A 137 -20.08 2.87 -0.24
N ALA A 138 -19.06 2.02 -0.44
CA ALA A 138 -18.24 1.47 0.62
C ALA A 138 -17.48 2.56 1.40
N LEU A 139 -16.95 3.58 0.71
CA LEU A 139 -16.14 4.64 1.32
C LEU A 139 -16.90 5.95 1.52
N GLN A 140 -18.13 6.08 1.00
CA GLN A 140 -18.94 7.30 1.06
C GLN A 140 -18.19 8.54 0.51
N ILE A 141 -17.54 8.39 -0.65
CA ILE A 141 -16.75 9.42 -1.33
C ILE A 141 -17.29 9.64 -2.74
N ASP A 142 -16.91 10.74 -3.41
CA ASP A 142 -17.34 11.00 -4.79
C ASP A 142 -16.62 10.11 -5.84
N GLU A 143 -17.26 9.89 -6.99
CA GLU A 143 -16.72 9.04 -8.06
C GLU A 143 -15.39 9.55 -8.62
N SER A 144 -15.19 10.88 -8.64
CA SER A 144 -13.94 11.47 -9.10
C SER A 144 -12.78 11.12 -8.17
N LEU A 145 -13.05 10.99 -6.88
CA LEU A 145 -12.06 10.58 -5.89
C LEU A 145 -11.80 9.08 -5.99
N VAL A 146 -12.82 8.24 -6.25
CA VAL A 146 -12.65 6.79 -6.53
C VAL A 146 -11.68 6.59 -7.70
N SER A 147 -11.90 7.27 -8.82
CA SER A 147 -11.04 7.17 -10.00
C SER A 147 -9.59 7.61 -9.71
N ARG A 148 -9.41 8.70 -8.95
CA ARG A 148 -8.05 9.16 -8.54
C ARG A 148 -7.36 8.21 -7.59
N MET A 149 -8.07 7.69 -6.60
CA MET A 149 -7.53 6.69 -5.66
C MET A 149 -7.07 5.45 -6.39
N ASN A 150 -7.91 4.93 -7.32
CA ASN A 150 -7.53 3.77 -8.12
C ASN A 150 -6.26 4.03 -8.94
N ARG A 151 -6.15 5.17 -9.62
CA ARG A 151 -4.94 5.53 -10.39
C ARG A 151 -3.69 5.61 -9.51
N ILE A 152 -3.79 6.23 -8.34
CA ILE A 152 -2.66 6.34 -7.41
C ILE A 152 -2.24 4.95 -6.92
N ALA A 153 -3.19 4.12 -6.48
CA ALA A 153 -2.90 2.80 -5.93
C ALA A 153 -2.31 1.84 -6.97
N THR A 154 -2.76 1.92 -8.23
CA THR A 154 -2.29 1.03 -9.31
C THR A 154 -1.04 1.55 -10.03
N GLY A 155 -0.78 2.85 -9.96
CA GLY A 155 0.36 3.48 -10.64
C GLY A 155 1.63 3.60 -9.79
N ILE A 156 1.54 3.37 -8.48
CA ILE A 156 2.72 3.27 -7.61
C ILE A 156 3.07 1.79 -7.46
N PRO A 157 4.35 1.37 -7.67
CA PRO A 157 4.76 -0.01 -7.49
C PRO A 157 4.38 -0.56 -6.11
N PRO A 158 3.79 -1.77 -6.02
CA PRO A 158 3.37 -2.36 -4.74
C PRO A 158 4.51 -2.45 -3.72
N GLU A 159 5.73 -2.76 -4.18
CA GLU A 159 6.91 -2.87 -3.35
C GLU A 159 7.26 -1.53 -2.69
N LEU A 160 7.05 -0.43 -3.41
CA LEU A 160 7.29 0.92 -2.90
C LEU A 160 6.22 1.30 -1.87
N ILE A 161 4.94 0.98 -2.12
CA ILE A 161 3.86 1.18 -1.15
C ILE A 161 4.15 0.41 0.14
N GLN A 162 4.56 -0.87 0.03
CA GLN A 162 4.93 -1.70 1.17
C GLN A 162 6.14 -1.14 1.94
N ALA A 163 7.13 -0.61 1.23
CA ALA A 163 8.31 0.00 1.86
C ALA A 163 7.96 1.26 2.64
N ILE A 164 7.05 2.08 2.12
CA ILE A 164 6.58 3.32 2.77
C ILE A 164 5.64 3.00 3.93
N GLY A 165 4.74 2.03 3.75
CA GLY A 165 3.68 1.72 4.70
C GLY A 165 2.49 2.69 4.63
N PRO A 166 1.60 2.68 5.64
CA PRO A 166 0.36 3.45 5.63
C PRO A 166 0.57 4.97 5.62
N ALA A 167 1.67 5.49 6.18
CA ALA A 167 1.99 6.92 6.28
C ALA A 167 0.79 7.75 6.79
N HIS A 168 0.25 7.38 7.97
CA HIS A 168 -0.89 8.06 8.60
C HIS A 168 -0.67 9.58 8.67
N GLY A 169 -1.75 10.35 8.53
CA GLY A 169 -1.70 11.80 8.50
C GLY A 169 -1.27 12.42 7.15
N VAL A 170 -0.77 11.62 6.20
CA VAL A 170 -0.39 12.12 4.89
C VAL A 170 -1.58 12.12 3.93
N GLY A 171 -1.93 13.31 3.44
CA GLY A 171 -3.06 13.52 2.54
C GLY A 171 -2.76 13.17 1.08
N ARG A 172 -3.83 13.12 0.27
CA ARG A 172 -3.83 12.80 -1.15
C ARG A 172 -2.73 13.48 -1.96
N ARG A 173 -2.51 14.79 -1.76
CA ARG A 173 -1.60 15.59 -2.61
C ARG A 173 -0.16 15.05 -2.62
N VAL A 174 0.31 14.52 -1.50
CA VAL A 174 1.68 13.99 -1.39
C VAL A 174 1.77 12.64 -2.13
N TRP A 175 0.76 11.78 -1.99
CA TRP A 175 0.67 10.53 -2.74
C TRP A 175 0.52 10.73 -4.25
N GLU A 176 -0.25 11.75 -4.68
CA GLU A 176 -0.30 12.16 -6.10
C GLU A 176 1.07 12.62 -6.62
N LYS A 177 1.86 13.33 -5.81
CA LYS A 177 3.22 13.72 -6.18
C LYS A 177 4.10 12.50 -6.40
N LEU A 178 4.08 11.53 -5.48
CA LEU A 178 4.80 10.27 -5.64
C LEU A 178 4.34 9.52 -6.89
N PHE A 179 3.03 9.36 -7.11
CA PHE A 179 2.46 8.72 -8.27
C PHE A 179 2.99 9.33 -9.59
N ARG A 180 2.98 10.66 -9.72
CA ARG A 180 3.51 11.34 -10.92
C ARG A 180 5.00 11.11 -11.14
N LEU A 181 5.78 10.92 -10.08
CA LEU A 181 7.19 10.57 -10.19
C LEU A 181 7.36 9.13 -10.66
N CYS A 182 6.55 8.20 -10.15
CA CYS A 182 6.52 6.80 -10.59
C CYS A 182 6.10 6.66 -12.07
N GLU A 183 5.13 7.47 -12.54
CA GLU A 183 4.73 7.49 -13.97
C GLU A 183 5.89 7.91 -14.89
N LYS A 184 6.81 8.74 -14.41
CA LYS A 184 7.97 9.21 -15.20
C LYS A 184 9.10 8.21 -15.27
N ASP A 185 9.31 7.44 -14.21
CA ASP A 185 10.40 6.47 -14.10
C ASP A 185 9.96 5.28 -13.22
N GLY A 186 9.15 4.42 -13.80
CA GLY A 186 8.63 3.23 -13.10
C GLY A 186 9.71 2.20 -12.76
N ALA A 187 10.80 2.14 -13.53
CA ALA A 187 11.91 1.23 -13.24
C ALA A 187 12.65 1.67 -11.96
N ARG A 188 12.98 2.95 -11.87
CA ARG A 188 13.61 3.52 -10.68
C ARG A 188 12.69 3.45 -9.47
N ALA A 189 11.38 3.68 -9.65
CA ALA A 189 10.40 3.58 -8.56
C ALA A 189 10.38 2.20 -7.89
N ARG A 190 10.58 1.11 -8.64
CA ARG A 190 10.72 -0.23 -8.07
C ARG A 190 12.04 -0.40 -7.30
N GLN A 191 13.14 0.11 -7.85
CA GLN A 191 14.46 -0.01 -7.23
C GLN A 191 14.55 0.68 -5.87
N ILE A 192 14.03 1.92 -5.76
CA ILE A 192 14.12 2.68 -4.52
C ILE A 192 13.37 2.05 -3.35
N ALA A 193 12.46 1.11 -3.58
CA ALA A 193 11.76 0.40 -2.51
C ALA A 193 12.74 -0.27 -1.51
N ALA A 194 13.88 -0.76 -2.00
CA ALA A 194 14.93 -1.32 -1.16
C ALA A 194 15.80 -0.25 -0.47
N GLU A 195 15.79 0.97 -0.97
CA GLU A 195 16.58 2.09 -0.44
C GLU A 195 15.84 2.87 0.67
N ILE A 196 14.53 2.63 0.86
CA ILE A 196 13.73 3.31 1.86
C ILE A 196 14.17 2.91 3.29
N PRO A 197 14.58 3.85 4.14
CA PRO A 197 15.00 3.56 5.51
C PRO A 197 13.83 3.03 6.35
N ARG A 198 13.90 1.77 6.77
CA ARG A 198 12.82 1.10 7.51
C ARG A 198 12.63 1.61 8.94
N ASN A 199 13.64 2.25 9.51
CA ASN A 199 13.62 2.83 10.86
C ASN A 199 12.91 4.18 10.96
N LEU A 200 12.51 4.77 9.83
CA LEU A 200 11.77 6.03 9.81
C LEU A 200 10.26 5.81 9.96
N PRO A 201 9.51 6.79 10.53
CA PRO A 201 8.06 6.80 10.47
C PRO A 201 7.54 6.83 9.02
N GLY A 202 6.32 6.31 8.78
CA GLY A 202 5.71 6.24 7.45
C GLY A 202 5.72 7.57 6.66
N PRO A 203 5.32 8.72 7.23
CA PRO A 203 5.40 10.02 6.56
C PRO A 203 6.81 10.36 6.07
N ASN A 204 7.83 10.13 6.89
CA ASN A 204 9.22 10.39 6.53
C ASN A 204 9.74 9.41 5.47
N ARG A 205 9.26 8.15 5.45
CA ARG A 205 9.56 7.19 4.36
C ARG A 205 9.00 7.68 3.03
N LEU A 206 7.80 8.24 3.02
CA LEU A 206 7.19 8.80 1.82
C LEU A 206 7.97 10.01 1.31
N GLU A 207 8.43 10.90 2.19
CA GLU A 207 9.29 12.02 1.82
C GLU A 207 10.64 11.54 1.26
N ALA A 208 11.25 10.53 1.86
CA ALA A 208 12.48 9.90 1.37
C ALA A 208 12.28 9.31 -0.04
N ALA A 209 11.16 8.62 -0.30
CA ALA A 209 10.84 8.09 -1.62
C ALA A 209 10.74 9.21 -2.67
N ILE A 210 10.06 10.30 -2.35
CA ILE A 210 9.95 11.47 -3.23
C ILE A 210 11.32 12.10 -3.49
N ALA A 211 12.15 12.22 -2.46
CA ALA A 211 13.50 12.78 -2.58
C ALA A 211 14.39 11.92 -3.49
N LEU A 212 14.39 10.59 -3.30
CA LEU A 212 15.14 9.64 -4.11
C LEU A 212 14.73 9.69 -5.59
N LEU A 213 13.42 9.76 -5.89
CA LEU A 213 12.93 9.88 -7.28
C LEU A 213 13.19 11.25 -7.89
N THR A 214 13.32 12.29 -7.08
CA THR A 214 13.62 13.64 -7.55
C THR A 214 15.11 13.83 -7.79
N ALA A 215 15.96 13.24 -6.94
CA ALA A 215 17.42 13.32 -7.04
C ALA A 215 17.97 12.63 -8.32
N THR A 216 17.28 11.60 -8.83
CA THR A 216 17.68 10.91 -10.07
C THR A 216 17.62 11.82 -11.31
N LYS A 217 16.95 12.98 -11.23
CA LYS A 217 17.01 14.02 -12.30
C LYS A 217 18.21 14.95 -12.21
N ARG A 218 18.86 15.01 -11.06
CA ARG A 218 20.24 15.47 -11.00
C ARG A 218 21.09 14.24 -11.30
N SER A 219 21.43 14.03 -12.58
CA SER A 219 22.58 13.21 -12.95
C SER A 219 23.63 13.46 -11.88
N ALA A 220 24.23 12.38 -11.32
CA ALA A 220 25.54 12.55 -10.68
C ALA A 220 26.29 13.54 -11.57
N PRO A 221 26.89 14.61 -11.00
CA PRO A 221 27.63 15.51 -11.85
C PRO A 221 28.46 14.56 -12.71
N ALA A 222 28.20 14.59 -14.02
CA ALA A 222 29.13 13.96 -14.93
C ALA A 222 30.42 14.60 -14.46
N VAL A 223 31.28 13.81 -13.84
CA VAL A 223 32.65 14.20 -13.62
C VAL A 223 33.07 14.47 -15.03
N ASN A 224 33.01 15.75 -15.39
CA ASN A 224 33.39 16.19 -16.70
C ASN A 224 34.84 15.75 -16.73
N PRO A 225 35.23 14.77 -17.53
CA PRO A 225 36.64 14.36 -17.59
C PRO A 225 37.52 15.56 -17.91
N ASP A 226 36.93 16.63 -18.48
CA ASP A 226 37.55 17.90 -18.78
C ASP A 226 37.86 18.79 -17.55
N GLU A 227 37.21 18.63 -16.39
CA GLU A 227 37.57 19.39 -15.19
C GLU A 227 38.87 18.89 -14.52
N ARG A 228 39.26 17.65 -14.76
CA ARG A 228 40.51 17.07 -14.25
C ARG A 228 41.72 17.34 -15.16
N VAL A 229 41.47 17.87 -16.37
CA VAL A 229 42.47 18.26 -17.34
C VAL A 229 42.13 19.65 -17.89
N LYS A 230 42.91 20.64 -17.55
CA LYS A 230 42.78 22.00 -18.09
C LYS A 230 43.77 22.22 -19.18
N VAL A 231 43.29 22.51 -20.40
CA VAL A 231 44.16 22.87 -21.53
C VAL A 231 44.13 24.39 -21.76
N GLY A 232 45.28 25.02 -21.62
CA GLY A 232 45.46 26.45 -21.85
C GLY A 232 46.50 26.74 -22.91
N ARG A 233 46.47 27.91 -23.56
CA ARG A 233 47.48 28.34 -24.51
C ARG A 233 48.16 29.61 -24.02
N ARG A 234 49.47 29.60 -23.97
CA ARG A 234 50.27 30.79 -23.61
C ARG A 234 51.34 31.00 -24.70
N GLY A 235 51.07 31.92 -25.60
CA GLY A 235 51.89 32.14 -26.78
C GLY A 235 51.86 30.90 -27.74
N ASN A 236 53.00 30.33 -28.03
CA ASN A 236 53.11 29.16 -28.90
C ASN A 236 53.18 27.84 -28.13
N ARG A 237 52.88 27.87 -26.80
CA ARG A 237 52.89 26.66 -25.93
C ARG A 237 51.48 26.29 -25.51
N ILE A 238 51.16 25.02 -25.58
CA ILE A 238 49.97 24.43 -24.99
C ILE A 238 50.37 23.99 -23.57
N ILE A 239 49.63 24.44 -22.59
CA ILE A 239 49.79 24.06 -21.16
C ILE A 239 48.61 23.11 -20.86
N ILE A 240 48.92 21.90 -20.39
CA ILE A 240 47.94 20.91 -19.95
C ILE A 240 48.17 20.74 -18.43
N ASP A 241 47.18 21.16 -17.64
CA ASP A 241 47.16 20.95 -16.19
C ASP A 241 46.24 19.75 -15.93
N ALA A 242 46.79 18.69 -15.39
CA ALA A 242 46.05 17.49 -15.01
C ALA A 242 46.33 17.10 -13.58
N ASP A 243 45.36 16.48 -12.91
CA ASP A 243 45.55 15.92 -11.56
C ASP A 243 46.71 14.91 -11.56
N ALA A 244 47.42 14.81 -10.45
CA ALA A 244 48.68 14.04 -10.33
C ALA A 244 48.53 12.54 -10.72
N ASP A 245 47.32 11.97 -10.54
CA ASP A 245 47.02 10.60 -10.95
C ASP A 245 46.76 10.42 -12.44
N LEU A 246 46.51 11.50 -13.19
CA LEU A 246 46.26 11.51 -14.64
C LEU A 246 47.48 12.01 -15.43
N ALA A 247 48.42 12.72 -14.83
CA ALA A 247 49.59 13.27 -15.47
C ALA A 247 50.38 12.28 -16.32
N PRO A 248 50.70 11.04 -15.87
CA PRO A 248 51.42 10.07 -16.68
C PRO A 248 50.66 9.64 -17.96
N ARG A 249 49.33 9.57 -17.90
CA ARG A 249 48.49 9.18 -19.04
C ARG A 249 48.36 10.32 -20.07
N VAL A 250 48.43 11.57 -19.63
CA VAL A 250 48.42 12.74 -20.53
C VAL A 250 49.74 12.89 -21.23
N GLU A 251 50.88 12.61 -20.55
CA GLU A 251 52.20 12.62 -21.17
C GLU A 251 52.35 11.56 -22.29
N ASP A 252 51.79 10.37 -22.08
CA ASP A 252 51.80 9.31 -23.08
C ASP A 252 50.91 9.60 -24.31
N ALA A 253 49.84 10.38 -24.15
CA ALA A 253 48.92 10.74 -25.21
C ALA A 253 49.40 11.92 -26.08
N VAL A 254 50.42 12.67 -25.61
CA VAL A 254 50.97 13.89 -26.29
C VAL A 254 52.29 13.56 -27.01
N ARG A 255 52.86 12.38 -26.82
CA ARG A 255 54.00 11.88 -27.60
C ARG A 255 53.53 11.23 -28.91
#